data_01277226066ee2a40eb353c45b253da2
#
_entry.id   01277226066ee2a40eb353c45b253da2
#
_cell.length_a   1.000
_cell.length_b   1.000
_cell.length_c   1.000
_cell.angle_alpha   90.00
_cell.angle_beta   90.00
_cell.angle_gamma   90.00
#
_symmetry.space_group_name_H-M   'P 1'
#
loop_
_entity.id
_entity.type
_entity.pdbx_description
1 polymer ?
#
loop_
_entity_poly.entity_id
_entity_poly.type
_entity_poly.pdbx_seq_one_letter_code
_entity_poly.pdbx_strand_id
1 'polypeptide(L)'
;MKKLFLVGALALFGAMNAQTTGNFKIGAHVGLPVGDLADSSNLNIGADVAYVWDLAENFKAGVTTGYSYYTGGKTYSYILPGYGTVSVETEGSGIIPLAATAEYAISPNFFIGGDLGYAFFTESNGGDSGAIYYQPKIGYKFNSSELYLGYKGMSKDGNSISSINLGYAFTFGK
;
A
#
# COMPACT_ATOMS: atom_id res chain seq x y z
N MET A 1 10.51 24.56 -2.72
CA MET A 1 10.20 23.32 -3.47
C MET A 1 8.94 22.62 -2.98
N LYS A 2 8.67 22.45 -1.67
CA LYS A 2 7.44 21.81 -1.14
C LYS A 2 6.12 22.47 -1.60
N LYS A 3 6.09 23.81 -1.69
CA LYS A 3 4.90 24.57 -2.13
C LYS A 3 4.59 24.41 -3.63
N LEU A 4 5.62 24.24 -4.48
CA LEU A 4 5.43 24.00 -5.92
C LEU A 4 4.84 22.61 -6.20
N PHE A 5 5.24 21.61 -5.42
CA PHE A 5 4.70 20.25 -5.50
C PHE A 5 3.21 20.22 -5.11
N LEU A 6 2.84 20.96 -4.07
CA LEU A 6 1.44 21.09 -3.62
C LEU A 6 0.56 21.80 -4.67
N VAL A 7 1.09 22.87 -5.29
CA VAL A 7 0.38 23.60 -6.36
C VAL A 7 0.25 22.74 -7.62
N GLY A 8 1.29 21.97 -7.98
CA GLY A 8 1.23 21.01 -9.09
C GLY A 8 0.22 19.89 -8.86
N ALA A 9 0.17 19.34 -7.65
CA ALA A 9 -0.82 18.34 -7.26
C ALA A 9 -2.26 18.92 -7.31
N LEU A 10 -2.49 20.10 -6.77
CA LEU A 10 -3.79 20.80 -6.83
C LEU A 10 -4.20 21.17 -8.25
N ALA A 11 -3.27 21.57 -9.12
CA ALA A 11 -3.55 21.87 -10.52
C ALA A 11 -3.90 20.61 -11.32
N LEU A 12 -3.26 19.48 -11.04
CA LEU A 12 -3.63 18.17 -11.60
C LEU A 12 -5.04 17.77 -11.13
N PHE A 13 -5.37 17.92 -9.85
CA PHE A 13 -6.72 17.68 -9.34
C PHE A 13 -7.78 18.59 -9.98
N GLY A 14 -7.47 19.85 -10.22
CA GLY A 14 -8.35 20.81 -10.91
C GLY A 14 -8.59 20.46 -12.37
N ALA A 15 -7.57 20.01 -13.09
CA ALA A 15 -7.67 19.61 -14.50
C ALA A 15 -8.46 18.28 -14.68
N MET A 16 -8.44 17.40 -13.68
CA MET A 16 -9.12 16.10 -13.71
C MET A 16 -10.64 16.21 -13.54
N ASN A 17 -11.15 17.33 -12.99
CA ASN A 17 -12.59 17.49 -12.75
C ASN A 17 -13.41 17.91 -13.99
N ALA A 18 -12.78 18.18 -15.13
CA ALA A 18 -13.49 18.84 -16.22
C ALA A 18 -14.33 17.90 -17.10
N GLN A 19 -14.05 16.60 -17.25
CA GLN A 19 -14.81 15.70 -18.16
C GLN A 19 -14.63 14.19 -17.93
N THR A 20 -14.04 13.70 -16.82
CA THR A 20 -13.77 12.28 -16.63
C THR A 20 -14.70 11.64 -15.60
N THR A 21 -15.31 10.52 -15.98
CA THR A 21 -16.08 9.69 -15.04
C THR A 21 -15.13 9.01 -14.08
N GLY A 22 -15.27 9.33 -12.78
CA GLY A 22 -14.50 8.67 -11.73
C GLY A 22 -15.17 7.38 -11.28
N ASN A 23 -14.37 6.41 -10.89
CA ASN A 23 -14.82 5.12 -10.41
C ASN A 23 -14.28 4.89 -9.00
N PHE A 24 -15.14 4.42 -8.12
CA PHE A 24 -14.77 4.04 -6.76
C PHE A 24 -14.38 2.57 -6.72
N LYS A 25 -13.24 2.26 -6.09
CA LYS A 25 -12.76 0.89 -5.87
C LYS A 25 -12.71 0.57 -4.39
N ILE A 26 -13.09 -0.64 -4.06
CA ILE A 26 -12.90 -1.25 -2.74
C ILE A 26 -12.15 -2.55 -2.91
N GLY A 27 -11.15 -2.79 -2.07
CA GLY A 27 -10.33 -3.99 -2.16
C GLY A 27 -9.91 -4.53 -0.81
N ALA A 28 -9.37 -5.73 -0.86
CA ALA A 28 -8.69 -6.37 0.27
C ALA A 28 -7.44 -7.10 -0.25
N HIS A 29 -6.45 -7.22 0.61
CA HIS A 29 -5.22 -7.92 0.27
C HIS A 29 -4.71 -8.77 1.43
N VAL A 30 -3.96 -9.79 1.07
CA VAL A 30 -3.14 -10.58 1.98
C VAL A 30 -1.74 -10.67 1.40
N GLY A 31 -0.73 -10.63 2.24
CA GLY A 31 0.66 -10.64 1.79
C GLY A 31 1.62 -11.26 2.78
N LEU A 32 2.77 -11.61 2.25
CA LEU A 32 3.88 -12.15 3.02
C LEU A 32 4.95 -11.06 3.16
N PRO A 33 5.33 -10.70 4.39
CA PRO A 33 6.49 -9.85 4.64
C PRO A 33 7.75 -10.44 4.02
N VAL A 34 8.61 -9.58 3.48
CA VAL A 34 9.89 -9.98 2.86
C VAL A 34 11.03 -9.07 3.35
N GLY A 35 12.28 -9.52 3.16
CA GLY A 35 13.45 -8.85 3.70
C GLY A 35 13.47 -8.87 5.22
N ASP A 36 14.00 -7.83 5.85
CA ASP A 36 14.16 -7.75 7.32
C ASP A 36 12.83 -7.87 8.09
N LEU A 37 11.71 -7.49 7.44
CA LEU A 37 10.39 -7.63 8.04
C LEU A 37 9.94 -9.09 8.17
N ALA A 38 10.43 -9.98 7.31
CA ALA A 38 10.12 -11.41 7.39
C ALA A 38 10.57 -12.06 8.70
N ASP A 39 11.53 -11.46 9.39
CA ASP A 39 12.00 -11.95 10.68
C ASP A 39 11.09 -11.54 11.86
N SER A 40 10.31 -10.47 11.72
CA SER A 40 9.49 -9.91 12.80
C SER A 40 7.98 -10.04 12.56
N SER A 41 7.52 -10.26 11.34
CA SER A 41 6.11 -10.37 10.99
C SER A 41 5.83 -11.62 10.16
N ASN A 42 4.65 -12.21 10.34
CA ASN A 42 4.24 -13.43 9.64
C ASN A 42 3.34 -13.15 8.43
N LEU A 43 2.49 -12.13 8.52
CA LEU A 43 1.45 -11.87 7.53
C LEU A 43 1.15 -10.37 7.44
N ASN A 44 0.86 -9.88 6.23
CA ASN A 44 0.21 -8.60 5.99
C ASN A 44 -1.22 -8.83 5.52
N ILE A 45 -2.19 -8.17 6.13
CA ILE A 45 -3.61 -8.22 5.72
C ILE A 45 -4.17 -6.82 5.76
N GLY A 46 -5.07 -6.50 4.82
CA GLY A 46 -5.64 -5.16 4.81
C GLY A 46 -6.79 -5.00 3.84
N ALA A 47 -7.35 -3.78 3.91
CA ALA A 47 -8.40 -3.30 3.00
C ALA A 47 -8.00 -1.96 2.42
N ASP A 48 -8.36 -1.74 1.15
CA ASP A 48 -8.01 -0.55 0.40
C ASP A 48 -9.26 0.06 -0.21
N VAL A 49 -9.25 1.38 -0.32
CA VAL A 49 -10.23 2.15 -1.09
C VAL A 49 -9.48 3.08 -2.03
N ALA A 50 -9.99 3.21 -3.25
CA ALA A 50 -9.42 4.12 -4.23
C ALA A 50 -10.53 4.83 -5.00
N TYR A 51 -10.22 6.05 -5.46
CA TYR A 51 -11.01 6.75 -6.43
C TYR A 51 -10.12 7.03 -7.65
N VAL A 52 -10.49 6.48 -8.81
CA VAL A 52 -9.70 6.55 -10.03
C VAL A 52 -10.50 7.18 -11.15
N TRP A 53 -9.84 8.00 -11.96
CA TRP A 53 -10.39 8.65 -13.15
C TRP A 53 -9.83 7.98 -14.40
N ASP A 54 -10.69 7.78 -15.40
CA ASP A 54 -10.31 7.33 -16.72
C ASP A 54 -9.71 8.53 -17.49
N LEU A 55 -8.39 8.66 -17.51
CA LEU A 55 -7.69 9.80 -18.14
C LEU A 55 -7.42 9.59 -19.63
N ALA A 56 -7.31 8.33 -20.04
CA ALA A 56 -7.20 7.89 -21.43
C ALA A 56 -7.76 6.47 -21.56
N GLU A 57 -7.93 5.98 -22.80
CA GLU A 57 -8.48 4.66 -23.09
C GLU A 57 -7.78 3.53 -22.30
N ASN A 58 -6.46 3.61 -22.16
CA ASN A 58 -5.65 2.60 -21.48
C ASN A 58 -5.04 3.09 -20.16
N PHE A 59 -5.37 4.30 -19.70
CA PHE A 59 -4.71 4.90 -18.54
C PHE A 59 -5.72 5.47 -17.55
N LYS A 60 -5.58 5.03 -16.31
CA LYS A 60 -6.32 5.53 -15.14
C LYS A 60 -5.33 6.05 -14.11
N ALA A 61 -5.70 7.13 -13.44
CA ALA A 61 -4.98 7.60 -12.27
C ALA A 61 -5.96 8.11 -11.21
N GLY A 62 -5.50 8.15 -9.98
CA GLY A 62 -6.37 8.51 -8.86
C GLY A 62 -5.65 8.61 -7.54
N VAL A 63 -6.42 8.43 -6.48
CA VAL A 63 -5.94 8.40 -5.11
C VAL A 63 -6.37 7.12 -4.44
N THR A 64 -5.52 6.61 -3.57
CA THR A 64 -5.81 5.41 -2.79
C THR A 64 -5.44 5.63 -1.32
N THR A 65 -6.19 4.99 -0.45
CA THR A 65 -5.91 4.87 0.98
C THR A 65 -6.42 3.53 1.46
N GLY A 66 -6.14 3.19 2.71
CA GLY A 66 -6.60 1.94 3.29
C GLY A 66 -6.03 1.70 4.66
N TYR A 67 -6.12 0.48 5.11
CA TYR A 67 -5.49 0.01 6.33
C TYR A 67 -4.82 -1.33 6.07
N SER A 68 -3.57 -1.45 6.46
CA SER A 68 -2.83 -2.70 6.43
C SER A 68 -2.28 -3.01 7.82
N TYR A 69 -2.43 -4.25 8.24
CA TYR A 69 -1.93 -4.75 9.51
C TYR A 69 -0.87 -5.83 9.25
N TYR A 70 0.29 -5.64 9.83
CA TYR A 70 1.37 -6.61 9.85
C TYR A 70 1.29 -7.37 11.18
N THR A 71 1.03 -8.68 11.11
CA THR A 71 0.90 -9.49 12.33
C THR A 71 2.27 -9.70 12.97
N GLY A 72 2.35 -9.53 14.27
CA GLY A 72 3.50 -9.98 15.06
C GLY A 72 3.50 -11.51 15.27
N GLY A 73 3.96 -11.93 16.44
CA GLY A 73 3.90 -13.34 16.85
C GLY A 73 5.17 -14.13 16.56
N LYS A 74 6.27 -13.47 16.21
CA LYS A 74 7.58 -14.10 16.22
C LYS A 74 8.25 -13.92 17.58
N THR A 75 8.78 -15.02 18.12
CA THR A 75 9.40 -15.05 19.43
C THR A 75 10.92 -15.08 19.30
N TYR A 76 11.58 -14.09 19.88
CA TYR A 76 13.03 -14.06 20.03
C TYR A 76 13.39 -14.51 21.44
N SER A 77 14.27 -15.50 21.54
CA SER A 77 14.72 -16.01 22.84
C SER A 77 16.19 -15.66 23.06
N TYR A 78 16.48 -14.99 24.15
CA TYR A 78 17.84 -14.61 24.57
C TYR A 78 18.21 -15.37 25.83
N ILE A 79 19.39 -16.00 25.82
CA ILE A 79 19.93 -16.63 27.02
C ILE A 79 20.73 -15.59 27.79
N LEU A 80 20.25 -15.19 28.96
CA LEU A 80 20.94 -14.29 29.86
C LEU A 80 21.75 -15.15 30.87
N PRO A 81 23.11 -15.06 30.89
CA PRO A 81 23.91 -15.79 31.84
C PRO A 81 23.50 -15.48 33.29
N GLY A 82 23.10 -16.50 34.03
CA GLY A 82 22.64 -16.37 35.43
C GLY A 82 21.15 -16.10 35.59
N TYR A 83 20.39 -15.78 34.55
CA TYR A 83 18.97 -15.44 34.63
C TYR A 83 18.06 -16.35 33.78
N GLY A 84 18.66 -17.27 32.97
CA GLY A 84 17.88 -18.17 32.12
C GLY A 84 17.52 -17.59 30.76
N THR A 85 16.49 -18.15 30.13
CA THR A 85 16.01 -17.73 28.79
C THR A 85 14.88 -16.69 28.95
N VAL A 86 15.08 -15.53 28.33
CA VAL A 86 14.03 -14.50 28.20
C VAL A 86 13.51 -14.54 26.77
N SER A 87 12.20 -14.67 26.62
CA SER A 87 11.53 -14.66 25.33
C SER A 87 10.74 -13.37 25.16
N VAL A 88 10.94 -12.69 24.02
CA VAL A 88 10.22 -11.47 23.62
C VAL A 88 9.43 -11.78 22.36
N GLU A 89 8.13 -11.56 22.40
CA GLU A 89 7.26 -11.72 21.24
C GLU A 89 7.12 -10.37 20.52
N THR A 90 7.16 -10.38 19.16
CA THR A 90 6.95 -9.19 18.36
C THR A 90 5.47 -8.82 18.33
N GLU A 91 5.17 -7.56 18.56
CA GLU A 91 3.82 -7.00 18.42
C GLU A 91 3.52 -6.72 16.94
N GLY A 92 2.24 -6.77 16.58
CA GLY A 92 1.79 -6.39 15.25
C GLY A 92 1.77 -4.87 15.09
N SER A 93 1.81 -4.37 13.86
CA SER A 93 1.79 -2.95 13.56
C SER A 93 0.83 -2.63 12.40
N GLY A 94 0.07 -1.56 12.56
CA GLY A 94 -0.86 -1.05 11.56
C GLY A 94 -0.30 0.14 10.79
N ILE A 95 -0.69 0.24 9.51
CA ILE A 95 -0.37 1.39 8.66
C ILE A 95 -1.60 1.90 7.92
N ILE A 96 -1.64 3.21 7.69
CA ILE A 96 -2.62 3.89 6.84
C ILE A 96 -1.86 4.56 5.70
N PRO A 97 -1.85 4.00 4.47
CA PRO A 97 -1.28 4.65 3.30
C PRO A 97 -2.20 5.75 2.78
N LEU A 98 -1.61 6.83 2.27
CA LEU A 98 -2.25 7.84 1.44
C LEU A 98 -1.37 8.05 0.22
N ALA A 99 -1.86 7.67 -0.96
CA ALA A 99 -1.03 7.62 -2.15
C ALA A 99 -1.79 8.05 -3.42
N ALA A 100 -1.03 8.55 -4.39
CA ALA A 100 -1.48 8.58 -5.78
C ALA A 100 -1.39 7.15 -6.34
N THR A 101 -2.38 6.77 -7.15
CA THR A 101 -2.41 5.49 -7.85
C THR A 101 -2.48 5.71 -9.35
N ALA A 102 -1.82 4.85 -10.12
CA ALA A 102 -1.91 4.85 -11.57
C ALA A 102 -1.97 3.40 -12.09
N GLU A 103 -2.74 3.20 -13.17
CA GLU A 103 -2.90 1.91 -13.84
C GLU A 103 -2.83 2.11 -15.36
N TYR A 104 -2.08 1.27 -16.02
CA TYR A 104 -1.99 1.20 -17.48
C TYR A 104 -2.43 -0.18 -17.96
N ALA A 105 -3.46 -0.23 -18.82
CA ALA A 105 -3.94 -1.46 -19.42
C ALA A 105 -3.00 -1.85 -20.59
N ILE A 106 -2.27 -2.96 -20.41
CA ILE A 106 -1.40 -3.54 -21.43
C ILE A 106 -2.16 -4.47 -22.39
N SER A 107 -3.34 -4.90 -21.99
CA SER A 107 -4.33 -5.61 -22.80
C SER A 107 -5.73 -5.40 -22.20
N PRO A 108 -6.82 -5.88 -22.83
CA PRO A 108 -8.17 -5.72 -22.28
C PRO A 108 -8.34 -6.20 -20.85
N ASN A 109 -7.57 -7.21 -20.44
CA ASN A 109 -7.70 -7.83 -19.14
C ASN A 109 -6.47 -7.63 -18.24
N PHE A 110 -5.27 -7.37 -18.80
CA PHE A 110 -4.05 -7.21 -17.99
C PHE A 110 -3.69 -5.75 -17.81
N PHE A 111 -3.25 -5.41 -16.61
CA PHE A 111 -2.73 -4.08 -16.32
C PHE A 111 -1.43 -4.16 -15.50
N ILE A 112 -0.63 -3.12 -15.64
CA ILE A 112 0.43 -2.75 -14.71
C ILE A 112 0.03 -1.47 -14.00
N GLY A 113 0.46 -1.29 -12.79
CA GLY A 113 0.14 -0.08 -12.04
C GLY A 113 1.07 0.12 -10.86
N GLY A 114 0.78 1.15 -10.09
CA GLY A 114 1.53 1.42 -8.89
C GLY A 114 0.91 2.54 -8.07
N ASP A 115 1.25 2.51 -6.80
CA ASP A 115 0.89 3.54 -5.84
C ASP A 115 2.16 4.20 -5.33
N LEU A 116 2.13 5.50 -5.12
CA LEU A 116 3.23 6.27 -4.56
C LEU A 116 2.68 7.35 -3.61
N GLY A 117 3.19 7.39 -2.39
CA GLY A 117 2.71 8.32 -1.39
C GLY A 117 3.40 8.20 -0.05
N TYR A 118 2.63 8.26 1.01
CA TYR A 118 3.12 8.20 2.38
C TYR A 118 2.24 7.26 3.21
N ALA A 119 2.86 6.40 4.02
CA ALA A 119 2.19 5.54 4.97
C ALA A 119 2.38 6.07 6.39
N PHE A 120 1.29 6.22 7.12
CA PHE A 120 1.29 6.61 8.54
C PHE A 120 1.25 5.35 9.40
N PHE A 121 2.12 5.26 10.40
CA PHE A 121 2.09 4.19 11.39
C PHE A 121 1.02 4.48 12.45
N THR A 122 0.19 3.48 12.77
CA THR A 122 -0.89 3.64 13.77
C THR A 122 -0.39 3.49 15.21
N GLU A 123 0.75 2.84 15.39
CA GLU A 123 1.39 2.62 16.69
C GLU A 123 2.71 3.37 16.74
N SER A 124 2.64 4.67 17.01
CA SER A 124 3.80 5.53 17.14
C SER A 124 4.00 5.91 18.60
N ASN A 125 4.80 5.14 19.30
CA ASN A 125 5.27 5.49 20.64
C ASN A 125 6.31 6.62 20.58
N GLY A 126 5.86 7.82 20.13
CA GLY A 126 6.61 9.06 20.27
C GLY A 126 7.77 9.32 19.29
N GLY A 127 7.94 8.50 18.25
CA GLY A 127 9.07 8.64 17.33
C GLY A 127 8.63 8.86 15.87
N ASP A 128 8.30 7.81 15.18
CA ASP A 128 8.12 7.81 13.74
C ASP A 128 6.66 7.81 13.32
N SER A 129 6.22 8.90 12.68
CA SER A 129 4.84 9.05 12.21
C SER A 129 4.55 8.33 10.89
N GLY A 130 5.57 7.88 10.13
CA GLY A 130 5.37 7.18 8.85
C GLY A 130 6.59 7.16 7.93
N ALA A 131 6.40 6.65 6.72
CA ALA A 131 7.43 6.39 5.72
C ALA A 131 6.95 6.70 4.29
N ILE A 132 7.88 6.85 3.34
CA ILE A 132 7.55 6.88 1.92
C ILE A 132 6.96 5.51 1.55
N TYR A 133 5.79 5.54 0.92
CA TYR A 133 5.05 4.35 0.51
C TYR A 133 5.08 4.19 -1.00
N TYR A 134 5.32 2.98 -1.47
CA TYR A 134 5.23 2.61 -2.87
C TYR A 134 4.71 1.18 -3.03
N GLN A 135 3.93 0.93 -4.09
CA GLN A 135 3.41 -0.40 -4.39
C GLN A 135 3.29 -0.59 -5.91
N PRO A 136 4.34 -1.00 -6.63
CA PRO A 136 4.18 -1.52 -7.99
C PRO A 136 3.30 -2.77 -7.96
N LYS A 137 2.44 -2.90 -8.98
CA LYS A 137 1.48 -4.02 -9.10
C LYS A 137 1.23 -4.41 -10.54
N ILE A 138 0.95 -5.68 -10.74
CA ILE A 138 0.45 -6.25 -12.00
C ILE A 138 -0.84 -6.99 -11.68
N GLY A 139 -1.83 -6.92 -12.56
CA GLY A 139 -3.11 -7.55 -12.29
C GLY A 139 -3.90 -7.93 -13.51
N TYR A 140 -4.96 -8.66 -13.23
CA TYR A 140 -5.93 -9.14 -14.20
C TYR A 140 -7.32 -8.61 -13.86
N LYS A 141 -7.99 -8.00 -14.85
CA LYS A 141 -9.35 -7.45 -14.75
C LYS A 141 -10.35 -8.41 -15.37
N PHE A 142 -11.45 -8.61 -14.66
CA PHE A 142 -12.60 -9.39 -15.12
C PHE A 142 -13.90 -8.71 -14.67
N ASN A 143 -14.67 -8.24 -15.64
CA ASN A 143 -15.85 -7.40 -15.39
C ASN A 143 -15.49 -6.16 -14.53
N SER A 144 -16.17 -6.01 -13.41
CA SER A 144 -15.93 -4.94 -12.43
C SER A 144 -14.90 -5.30 -11.35
N SER A 145 -14.24 -6.44 -11.47
CA SER A 145 -13.30 -6.97 -10.48
C SER A 145 -11.90 -7.03 -11.01
N GLU A 146 -10.93 -7.01 -10.12
CA GLU A 146 -9.53 -7.22 -10.45
C GLU A 146 -8.81 -8.03 -9.37
N LEU A 147 -7.88 -8.89 -9.80
CA LEU A 147 -6.88 -9.53 -8.96
C LEU A 147 -5.53 -8.93 -9.28
N TYR A 148 -4.73 -8.64 -8.27
CA TYR A 148 -3.39 -8.11 -8.49
C TYR A 148 -2.35 -8.75 -7.56
N LEU A 149 -1.13 -8.84 -8.08
CA LEU A 149 0.08 -9.09 -7.31
C LEU A 149 0.83 -7.78 -7.18
N GLY A 150 1.17 -7.38 -5.96
CA GLY A 150 1.86 -6.14 -5.67
C GLY A 150 3.06 -6.34 -4.73
N TYR A 151 4.09 -5.55 -4.92
CA TYR A 151 5.18 -5.40 -3.97
C TYR A 151 4.96 -4.10 -3.20
N LYS A 152 4.53 -4.21 -1.95
CA LYS A 152 4.33 -3.07 -1.06
C LYS A 152 5.63 -2.78 -0.34
N GLY A 153 6.11 -1.54 -0.45
CA GLY A 153 7.32 -1.10 0.21
C GLY A 153 7.12 0.23 0.95
N MET A 154 7.74 0.34 2.09
CA MET A 154 7.84 1.57 2.88
C MET A 154 9.30 1.81 3.21
N SER A 155 9.79 3.01 2.96
CA SER A 155 11.20 3.35 3.18
C SER A 155 11.33 4.62 3.99
N LYS A 156 12.19 4.57 5.02
CA LYS A 156 12.56 5.70 5.86
C LYS A 156 13.97 5.52 6.41
N ASP A 157 14.81 6.55 6.28
CA ASP A 157 16.15 6.65 6.87
C ASP A 157 17.05 5.40 6.61
N GLY A 158 16.93 4.81 5.41
CA GLY A 158 17.69 3.63 5.01
C GLY A 158 17.09 2.28 5.44
N ASN A 159 16.05 2.27 6.25
CA ASN A 159 15.28 1.07 6.60
C ASN A 159 14.12 0.88 5.62
N SER A 160 13.78 -0.36 5.31
CA SER A 160 12.65 -0.69 4.46
C SER A 160 11.79 -1.80 5.06
N ILE A 161 10.49 -1.59 4.99
CA ILE A 161 9.46 -2.57 5.35
C ILE A 161 8.80 -2.99 4.06
N SER A 162 8.79 -4.28 3.74
CA SER A 162 8.27 -4.75 2.46
C SER A 162 7.45 -6.02 2.58
N SER A 163 6.47 -6.18 1.67
CA SER A 163 5.66 -7.39 1.54
C SER A 163 5.24 -7.64 0.10
N ILE A 164 5.08 -8.90 -0.26
CA ILE A 164 4.46 -9.33 -1.52
C ILE A 164 3.00 -9.63 -1.21
N ASN A 165 2.08 -8.95 -1.90
CA ASN A 165 0.65 -9.00 -1.62
C ASN A 165 -0.14 -9.51 -2.82
N LEU A 166 -1.09 -10.39 -2.56
CA LEU A 166 -2.18 -10.73 -3.46
C LEU A 166 -3.41 -9.96 -3.02
N GLY A 167 -3.97 -9.17 -3.92
CA GLY A 167 -5.14 -8.36 -3.64
C GLY A 167 -6.27 -8.58 -4.63
N TYR A 168 -7.47 -8.35 -4.16
CA TYR A 168 -8.70 -8.30 -4.95
C TYR A 168 -9.36 -6.94 -4.77
N ALA A 169 -9.84 -6.34 -5.86
CA ALA A 169 -10.62 -5.12 -5.76
C ALA A 169 -11.85 -5.16 -6.68
N PHE A 170 -12.90 -4.50 -6.24
CA PHE A 170 -14.15 -4.31 -6.97
C PHE A 170 -14.34 -2.83 -7.30
N THR A 171 -14.71 -2.55 -8.56
CA THR A 171 -14.95 -1.19 -9.07
C THR A 171 -16.44 -0.94 -9.18
N PHE A 172 -16.91 0.12 -8.52
CA PHE A 172 -18.29 0.62 -8.60
C PHE A 172 -18.40 1.70 -9.69
N GLY A 173 -19.54 1.83 -10.32
CA GLY A 173 -19.80 2.92 -11.28
C GLY A 173 -19.56 2.56 -12.75
N LYS A 174 -19.44 1.28 -13.07
CA LYS A 174 -19.47 0.79 -14.46
C LYS A 174 -20.87 0.39 -14.87
#